data_393135779d3cbc6582c896cce85d2c06
#
_entry.id   393135779d3cbc6582c896cce85d2c06
#
_cell.length_a   1.000
_cell.length_b   1.000
_cell.length_c   1.000
_cell.angle_alpha   90.00
_cell.angle_beta   90.00
_cell.angle_gamma   90.00
#
_symmetry.space_group_name_H-M   'P 1'
#
loop_
_entity.id
_entity.type
_entity.pdbx_description
1 polymer ?
#
loop_
_entity_poly.entity_id
_entity_poly.type
_entity_poly.pdbx_seq_one_letter_code
_entity_poly.pdbx_strand_id
1 'polypeptide(L)'
;LTSDLDGLAKASSDWVGRSSTPDDLSQLGSEAWQAAHKFPGQIATMLVPADCAWGETENIGPKLEIEGPLKVDDQLIDQAFKSLSSGKNSMLYIGGNFLDEESVTLAGKIASACGCRLATDTFVKRHRRGVGITKVEPIPYFAELAEEFLSGVESIVFIGTRPPVSFFAYPGKKSFLSPENAELIKVASAFQDGKYALNALNEMFKGSKIDKHLIPDGKIDIPTSGELNPENLGALFTGLLPEEAIVSDEAATSGFFVTPHAWNAKPLDWLALTGGSIGQGLPLATGAAIASPDRPVICLHGDGGAMYTIQSLWTQARESLNVTNIIFSNRAYAILKVELDRVGALGTGDRATSMFSLDNPEINWVSLAESLGVPAKQTLTVEEFHKAFSDGISSEGPSLIEIVI
;
A
#
# COMPACT_ATOMS: atom_id res chain seq x y z
N LEU A 1 35.78 10.10 8.44
CA LEU A 1 34.49 9.56 8.91
C LEU A 1 34.52 8.07 8.72
N THR A 2 34.26 7.31 9.79
CA THR A 2 34.25 5.85 9.77
C THR A 2 33.02 5.37 10.54
N SER A 3 32.30 4.40 9.98
CA SER A 3 31.18 3.72 10.61
C SER A 3 31.11 2.27 10.12
N ASP A 4 30.39 1.40 10.84
CA ASP A 4 30.12 0.04 10.38
C ASP A 4 29.00 0.05 9.32
N LEU A 5 29.38 0.43 8.10
CA LEU A 5 28.43 0.47 6.96
C LEU A 5 27.98 -0.92 6.55
N ASP A 6 28.84 -1.95 6.70
CA ASP A 6 28.46 -3.33 6.38
C ASP A 6 27.39 -3.87 7.34
N GLY A 7 27.51 -3.56 8.62
CA GLY A 7 26.50 -3.90 9.62
C GLY A 7 25.15 -3.22 9.34
N LEU A 8 25.19 -1.92 9.03
CA LEU A 8 23.99 -1.15 8.67
C LEU A 8 23.33 -1.68 7.38
N ALA A 9 24.13 -1.95 6.34
CA ALA A 9 23.60 -2.47 5.08
C ALA A 9 22.99 -3.87 5.25
N LYS A 10 23.66 -4.77 5.96
CA LYS A 10 23.16 -6.14 6.22
C LYS A 10 21.87 -6.19 7.03
N ALA A 11 21.64 -5.20 7.90
CA ALA A 11 20.41 -5.12 8.69
C ALA A 11 19.18 -4.74 7.86
N SER A 12 19.36 -4.09 6.71
CA SER A 12 18.28 -3.54 5.88
C SER A 12 18.22 -4.06 4.45
N SER A 13 19.11 -4.99 4.07
CA SER A 13 19.24 -5.44 2.68
C SER A 13 19.31 -6.95 2.55
N ASP A 14 18.68 -7.47 1.50
CA ASP A 14 18.73 -8.89 1.13
C ASP A 14 20.04 -9.25 0.42
N TRP A 15 20.64 -8.28 -0.27
CA TRP A 15 21.94 -8.39 -0.92
C TRP A 15 22.84 -7.20 -0.57
N VAL A 16 24.07 -7.46 -0.23
CA VAL A 16 25.07 -6.41 0.06
C VAL A 16 26.37 -6.77 -0.65
N GLY A 17 26.87 -5.83 -1.45
CA GLY A 17 28.20 -5.91 -2.07
C GLY A 17 29.04 -4.68 -1.75
N ARG A 18 30.36 -4.87 -1.67
CA ARG A 18 31.34 -3.79 -1.47
C ARG A 18 32.36 -3.82 -2.59
N SER A 19 32.56 -2.70 -3.26
CA SER A 19 33.66 -2.50 -4.21
C SER A 19 34.99 -2.40 -3.47
N SER A 20 36.02 -2.99 -4.02
CA SER A 20 37.41 -2.97 -3.50
C SER A 20 38.35 -2.22 -4.42
N THR A 21 38.00 -2.13 -5.70
CA THR A 21 38.79 -1.46 -6.74
C THR A 21 37.85 -0.80 -7.76
N PRO A 22 38.33 0.18 -8.55
CA PRO A 22 37.55 0.69 -9.69
C PRO A 22 37.13 -0.41 -10.69
N ASP A 23 37.97 -1.43 -10.85
CA ASP A 23 37.77 -2.50 -11.84
C ASP A 23 36.63 -3.46 -11.50
N ASP A 24 36.29 -3.64 -10.23
CA ASP A 24 35.18 -4.52 -9.81
C ASP A 24 33.82 -3.78 -9.75
N LEU A 25 33.83 -2.45 -9.82
CA LEU A 25 32.65 -1.62 -9.58
C LEU A 25 31.49 -1.90 -10.57
N SER A 26 31.81 -2.03 -11.86
CA SER A 26 30.78 -2.25 -12.88
C SER A 26 30.19 -3.68 -12.82
N GLN A 27 31.02 -4.68 -12.48
CA GLN A 27 30.57 -6.04 -12.19
C GLN A 27 29.61 -6.05 -10.98
N LEU A 28 30.02 -5.41 -9.88
CA LEU A 28 29.23 -5.29 -8.67
C LEU A 28 27.88 -4.58 -8.91
N GLY A 29 27.90 -3.53 -9.76
CA GLY A 29 26.68 -2.85 -10.20
C GLY A 29 25.70 -3.77 -10.94
N SER A 30 26.23 -4.63 -11.83
CA SER A 30 25.43 -5.63 -12.52
C SER A 30 24.83 -6.66 -11.56
N GLU A 31 25.58 -7.12 -10.58
CA GLU A 31 25.13 -8.06 -9.55
C GLU A 31 24.07 -7.42 -8.64
N ALA A 32 24.27 -6.17 -8.22
CA ALA A 32 23.28 -5.41 -7.44
C ALA A 32 21.97 -5.25 -8.21
N TRP A 33 22.07 -4.93 -9.50
CA TRP A 33 20.89 -4.81 -10.37
C TRP A 33 20.16 -6.15 -10.52
N GLN A 34 20.88 -7.24 -10.75
CA GLN A 34 20.31 -8.59 -10.83
C GLN A 34 19.61 -8.96 -9.52
N ALA A 35 20.28 -8.72 -8.36
CA ALA A 35 19.73 -9.00 -7.05
C ALA A 35 18.45 -8.18 -6.79
N ALA A 36 18.44 -6.88 -7.13
CA ALA A 36 17.27 -6.02 -6.95
C ALA A 36 16.07 -6.48 -7.77
N HIS A 37 16.30 -7.07 -8.95
CA HIS A 37 15.24 -7.56 -9.86
C HIS A 37 14.86 -9.03 -9.64
N LYS A 38 15.55 -9.74 -8.74
CA LYS A 38 15.16 -11.11 -8.38
C LYS A 38 13.74 -11.12 -7.83
N PHE A 39 12.88 -11.96 -8.42
CA PHE A 39 11.46 -12.01 -8.01
C PHE A 39 11.31 -12.31 -6.49
N PRO A 40 10.45 -11.56 -5.77
CA PRO A 40 9.48 -10.53 -6.19
C PRO A 40 10.05 -9.09 -6.23
N GLY A 41 11.33 -8.93 -6.17
CA GLY A 41 12.10 -7.74 -5.89
C GLY A 41 12.67 -7.79 -4.48
N GLN A 42 13.89 -7.26 -4.29
CA GLN A 42 14.55 -7.22 -3.00
C GLN A 42 15.43 -5.97 -2.87
N ILE A 43 15.88 -5.69 -1.65
CA ILE A 43 16.77 -4.56 -1.39
C ILE A 43 18.21 -5.01 -1.67
N ALA A 44 18.84 -4.35 -2.64
CA ALA A 44 20.25 -4.55 -2.96
C ALA A 44 21.05 -3.28 -2.62
N THR A 45 22.00 -3.40 -1.72
CA THR A 45 22.86 -2.27 -1.28
C THR A 45 24.29 -2.48 -1.74
N MET A 46 24.80 -1.49 -2.49
CA MET A 46 26.18 -1.46 -2.93
C MET A 46 26.96 -0.39 -2.14
N LEU A 47 28.03 -0.81 -1.48
CA LEU A 47 28.96 0.05 -0.76
C LEU A 47 30.12 0.42 -1.69
N VAL A 48 30.24 1.69 -2.02
CA VAL A 48 31.24 2.18 -2.96
C VAL A 48 32.20 3.14 -2.24
N PRO A 49 33.45 2.73 -1.94
CA PRO A 49 34.49 3.66 -1.47
C PRO A 49 34.76 4.75 -2.51
N ALA A 50 35.13 5.94 -2.04
CA ALA A 50 35.32 7.10 -2.90
C ALA A 50 36.45 6.90 -3.95
N ASP A 51 37.52 6.23 -3.56
CA ASP A 51 38.64 5.89 -4.44
C ASP A 51 38.24 4.91 -5.55
N CYS A 52 37.33 3.98 -5.27
CA CYS A 52 36.73 3.10 -6.30
C CYS A 52 35.89 3.91 -7.29
N ALA A 53 35.12 4.88 -6.79
CA ALA A 53 34.24 5.70 -7.63
C ALA A 53 35.00 6.70 -8.53
N TRP A 54 36.18 7.16 -8.10
CA TRP A 54 36.98 8.14 -8.82
C TRP A 54 38.10 7.52 -9.68
N GLY A 55 38.41 6.25 -9.44
CA GLY A 55 39.42 5.53 -10.22
C GLY A 55 38.99 5.28 -11.66
N GLU A 56 39.92 5.26 -12.57
CA GLU A 56 39.67 4.90 -13.96
C GLU A 56 39.57 3.37 -14.11
N THR A 57 38.69 2.92 -14.98
CA THR A 57 38.53 1.50 -15.37
C THR A 57 38.05 1.40 -16.82
N GLU A 58 38.47 0.36 -17.52
CA GLU A 58 37.92 -0.02 -18.85
C GLU A 58 36.94 -1.19 -18.71
N ASN A 59 36.74 -1.73 -17.50
CA ASN A 59 35.85 -2.86 -17.25
C ASN A 59 34.38 -2.45 -17.35
N ILE A 60 33.61 -3.17 -18.18
CA ILE A 60 32.17 -3.02 -18.30
C ILE A 60 31.52 -4.23 -17.65
N GLY A 61 30.61 -4.00 -16.72
CA GLY A 61 29.87 -5.07 -16.06
C GLY A 61 29.03 -5.89 -17.05
N PRO A 62 28.93 -7.21 -16.87
CA PRO A 62 28.15 -8.05 -17.74
C PRO A 62 26.65 -7.78 -17.60
N LYS A 63 25.90 -8.02 -18.65
CA LYS A 63 24.44 -8.14 -18.55
C LYS A 63 24.12 -9.49 -17.92
N LEU A 64 23.58 -9.47 -16.72
CA LEU A 64 23.14 -10.69 -16.01
C LEU A 64 21.67 -10.98 -16.29
N GLU A 65 21.33 -12.26 -16.33
CA GLU A 65 19.93 -12.70 -16.48
C GLU A 65 19.19 -12.58 -15.16
N ILE A 66 17.92 -12.15 -15.22
CA ILE A 66 17.05 -12.08 -14.05
C ILE A 66 16.37 -13.43 -13.86
N GLU A 67 16.51 -14.00 -12.68
CA GLU A 67 15.79 -15.22 -12.31
C GLU A 67 14.30 -14.92 -12.14
N GLY A 68 13.44 -15.71 -12.78
CA GLY A 68 12.00 -15.64 -12.61
C GLY A 68 11.55 -16.18 -11.24
N PRO A 69 10.23 -16.20 -10.98
CA PRO A 69 9.68 -16.74 -9.74
C PRO A 69 10.01 -18.23 -9.60
N LEU A 70 10.13 -18.67 -8.34
CA LEU A 70 10.30 -20.09 -8.02
C LEU A 70 9.03 -20.87 -8.42
N LYS A 71 9.21 -22.13 -8.77
CA LYS A 71 8.08 -23.02 -9.11
C LYS A 71 7.21 -23.30 -7.89
N VAL A 72 5.91 -23.45 -8.14
CA VAL A 72 4.93 -23.92 -7.16
C VAL A 72 4.86 -25.45 -7.24
N ASP A 73 4.60 -26.09 -6.11
CA ASP A 73 4.35 -27.52 -6.05
C ASP A 73 2.91 -27.84 -6.48
N ASP A 74 2.75 -28.61 -7.54
CA ASP A 74 1.43 -29.00 -8.09
C ASP A 74 0.60 -29.79 -7.05
N GLN A 75 1.23 -30.52 -6.12
CA GLN A 75 0.52 -31.21 -5.04
C GLN A 75 -0.20 -30.23 -4.10
N LEU A 76 0.39 -29.06 -3.85
CA LEU A 76 -0.25 -28.00 -3.06
C LEU A 76 -1.43 -27.38 -3.80
N ILE A 77 -1.35 -27.26 -5.13
CA ILE A 77 -2.47 -26.79 -5.97
C ILE A 77 -3.62 -27.80 -5.90
N ASP A 78 -3.34 -29.10 -6.02
CA ASP A 78 -4.35 -30.18 -5.87
C ASP A 78 -4.99 -30.17 -4.49
N GLN A 79 -4.20 -29.97 -3.43
CA GLN A 79 -4.70 -29.85 -2.06
C GLN A 79 -5.61 -28.63 -1.92
N ALA A 80 -5.21 -27.48 -2.45
CA ALA A 80 -6.02 -26.27 -2.45
C ALA A 80 -7.36 -26.47 -3.18
N PHE A 81 -7.31 -27.08 -4.37
CA PHE A 81 -8.53 -27.38 -5.11
C PHE A 81 -9.48 -28.28 -4.33
N LYS A 82 -8.99 -29.36 -3.71
CA LYS A 82 -9.79 -30.26 -2.86
C LYS A 82 -10.42 -29.53 -1.68
N SER A 83 -9.63 -28.68 -1.02
CA SER A 83 -10.09 -27.91 0.13
C SER A 83 -11.17 -26.89 -0.26
N LEU A 84 -10.93 -26.10 -1.33
CA LEU A 84 -11.90 -25.11 -1.83
C LEU A 84 -13.18 -25.77 -2.39
N SER A 85 -13.10 -27.01 -2.89
CA SER A 85 -14.26 -27.77 -3.41
C SER A 85 -15.03 -28.54 -2.34
N SER A 86 -14.58 -28.54 -1.10
CA SER A 86 -15.13 -29.41 -0.02
C SER A 86 -16.50 -28.97 0.51
N GLY A 87 -16.99 -27.79 0.14
CA GLY A 87 -18.21 -27.18 0.70
C GLY A 87 -18.03 -26.56 2.08
N LYS A 88 -16.80 -26.56 2.64
CA LYS A 88 -16.47 -25.84 3.87
C LYS A 88 -16.54 -24.32 3.65
N ASN A 89 -16.69 -23.57 4.73
CA ASN A 89 -16.52 -22.12 4.70
C ASN A 89 -15.03 -21.81 4.46
N SER A 90 -14.68 -21.57 3.22
CA SER A 90 -13.29 -21.43 2.77
C SER A 90 -12.97 -20.02 2.30
N MET A 91 -11.69 -19.67 2.31
CA MET A 91 -11.19 -18.39 1.89
C MET A 91 -9.97 -18.57 0.96
N LEU A 92 -9.95 -17.84 -0.15
CA LEU A 92 -8.77 -17.64 -0.97
C LEU A 92 -8.14 -16.32 -0.56
N TYR A 93 -6.95 -16.38 0.03
CA TYR A 93 -6.22 -15.26 0.58
C TYR A 93 -5.01 -14.97 -0.31
N ILE A 94 -5.07 -13.88 -1.06
CA ILE A 94 -4.05 -13.51 -2.05
C ILE A 94 -3.33 -12.23 -1.65
N GLY A 95 -2.06 -12.10 -2.00
CA GLY A 95 -1.27 -10.91 -1.63
C GLY A 95 0.00 -10.75 -2.47
N GLY A 96 0.91 -9.92 -2.00
CA GLY A 96 2.19 -9.69 -2.67
C GLY A 96 2.03 -9.08 -4.05
N ASN A 97 2.51 -9.80 -5.08
CA ASN A 97 2.45 -9.36 -6.49
C ASN A 97 1.15 -9.76 -7.22
N PHE A 98 0.20 -10.42 -6.52
CA PHE A 98 -0.98 -11.02 -7.13
C PHE A 98 -2.28 -10.25 -6.84
N LEU A 99 -2.18 -8.91 -6.77
CA LEU A 99 -3.31 -7.99 -6.64
C LEU A 99 -3.45 -7.06 -7.86
N ASP A 100 -2.81 -7.42 -8.98
CA ASP A 100 -3.06 -6.83 -10.29
C ASP A 100 -4.40 -7.32 -10.86
N GLU A 101 -4.91 -6.62 -11.89
CA GLU A 101 -6.24 -6.88 -12.46
C GLU A 101 -6.42 -8.32 -12.96
N GLU A 102 -5.40 -8.90 -13.59
CA GLU A 102 -5.47 -10.27 -14.08
C GLU A 102 -5.56 -11.28 -12.93
N SER A 103 -4.71 -11.12 -11.91
CA SER A 103 -4.67 -12.00 -10.75
C SER A 103 -5.96 -11.92 -9.93
N VAL A 104 -6.49 -10.72 -9.67
CA VAL A 104 -7.76 -10.58 -8.93
C VAL A 104 -8.95 -11.12 -9.74
N THR A 105 -8.93 -10.98 -11.08
CA THR A 105 -9.96 -11.56 -11.95
C THR A 105 -9.95 -13.09 -11.90
N LEU A 106 -8.77 -13.73 -11.92
CA LEU A 106 -8.65 -15.18 -11.75
C LEU A 106 -9.18 -15.61 -10.37
N ALA A 107 -8.79 -14.91 -9.31
CA ALA A 107 -9.27 -15.18 -7.96
C ALA A 107 -10.80 -15.05 -7.85
N GLY A 108 -11.39 -14.01 -8.46
CA GLY A 108 -12.84 -13.81 -8.51
C GLY A 108 -13.58 -14.94 -9.22
N LYS A 109 -13.03 -15.43 -10.34
CA LYS A 109 -13.59 -16.58 -11.07
C LYS A 109 -13.52 -17.86 -10.23
N ILE A 110 -12.39 -18.11 -9.56
CA ILE A 110 -12.22 -19.25 -8.66
C ILE A 110 -13.25 -19.16 -7.52
N ALA A 111 -13.31 -18.02 -6.84
CA ALA A 111 -14.22 -17.80 -5.73
C ALA A 111 -15.69 -17.94 -6.15
N SER A 112 -16.05 -17.45 -7.34
CA SER A 112 -17.40 -17.60 -7.89
C SER A 112 -17.76 -19.04 -8.23
N ALA A 113 -16.78 -19.87 -8.59
CA ALA A 113 -16.97 -21.28 -8.88
C ALA A 113 -17.16 -22.15 -7.62
N CYS A 114 -16.39 -21.88 -6.56
CA CYS A 114 -16.42 -22.68 -5.33
C CYS A 114 -17.19 -22.04 -4.16
N GLY A 115 -17.54 -20.75 -4.26
CA GLY A 115 -18.25 -20.03 -3.21
C GLY A 115 -17.35 -19.59 -2.04
N CYS A 116 -16.02 -19.61 -2.19
CA CYS A 116 -15.11 -19.13 -1.15
C CYS A 116 -15.10 -17.60 -1.07
N ARG A 117 -14.65 -17.08 0.09
CA ARG A 117 -14.39 -15.64 0.28
C ARG A 117 -13.04 -15.28 -0.31
N LEU A 118 -12.88 -13.99 -0.71
CA LEU A 118 -11.62 -13.41 -1.14
C LEU A 118 -11.10 -12.43 -0.10
N ALA A 119 -9.84 -12.56 0.29
CA ALA A 119 -9.21 -11.63 1.22
C ALA A 119 -7.74 -11.36 0.88
N THR A 120 -7.20 -10.28 1.44
CA THR A 120 -5.80 -9.90 1.35
C THR A 120 -5.31 -9.27 2.66
N ASP A 121 -4.00 -8.96 2.73
CA ASP A 121 -3.39 -8.27 3.86
C ASP A 121 -3.95 -6.85 4.05
N THR A 122 -3.91 -6.35 5.28
CA THR A 122 -4.39 -5.00 5.63
C THR A 122 -3.69 -3.92 4.82
N PHE A 123 -2.36 -4.01 4.73
CA PHE A 123 -1.52 -3.04 4.01
C PHE A 123 -0.79 -3.75 2.87
N VAL A 124 -1.22 -3.48 1.66
CA VAL A 124 -0.64 -4.07 0.44
C VAL A 124 0.04 -2.99 -0.39
N LYS A 125 1.15 -3.35 -1.03
CA LYS A 125 1.94 -2.38 -1.81
C LYS A 125 1.17 -1.76 -2.97
N ARG A 126 0.30 -2.51 -3.61
CA ARG A 126 -0.55 -2.07 -4.73
C ARG A 126 -1.77 -2.97 -4.82
N HIS A 127 -2.92 -2.37 -4.98
CA HIS A 127 -4.20 -3.06 -5.13
C HIS A 127 -5.00 -2.40 -6.25
N ARG A 128 -5.24 -3.13 -7.32
CA ARG A 128 -6.16 -2.71 -8.37
C ARG A 128 -7.58 -2.81 -7.83
N ARG A 129 -8.35 -1.72 -7.86
CA ARG A 129 -9.73 -1.67 -7.33
C ARG A 129 -10.60 -0.71 -8.14
N GLY A 130 -11.90 -0.74 -7.88
CA GLY A 130 -12.89 0.13 -8.51
C GLY A 130 -14.01 -0.66 -9.19
N VAL A 131 -14.96 0.07 -9.78
CA VAL A 131 -16.09 -0.48 -10.53
C VAL A 131 -15.59 -1.40 -11.65
N GLY A 132 -16.17 -2.58 -11.80
CA GLY A 132 -15.76 -3.59 -12.77
C GLY A 132 -14.52 -4.41 -12.39
N ILE A 133 -13.88 -4.10 -11.25
CA ILE A 133 -12.74 -4.87 -10.72
C ILE A 133 -13.24 -5.82 -9.63
N THR A 134 -12.62 -7.01 -9.53
CA THR A 134 -12.91 -7.99 -8.48
C THR A 134 -12.57 -7.42 -7.10
N LYS A 135 -13.52 -7.44 -6.18
CA LYS A 135 -13.29 -7.05 -4.80
C LYS A 135 -12.54 -8.14 -4.04
N VAL A 136 -11.33 -7.82 -3.59
CA VAL A 136 -10.55 -8.62 -2.64
C VAL A 136 -10.47 -7.85 -1.33
N GLU A 137 -11.12 -8.34 -0.28
CA GLU A 137 -11.29 -7.58 0.96
C GLU A 137 -10.01 -7.59 1.80
N PRO A 138 -9.43 -6.43 2.17
CA PRO A 138 -8.33 -6.40 3.13
C PRO A 138 -8.86 -6.78 4.52
N ILE A 139 -8.09 -7.58 5.27
CA ILE A 139 -8.44 -7.83 6.67
C ILE A 139 -8.35 -6.53 7.47
N PRO A 140 -9.24 -6.33 8.45
CA PRO A 140 -9.22 -5.15 9.30
C PRO A 140 -7.90 -4.96 10.05
N TYR A 141 -7.56 -3.71 10.31
CA TYR A 141 -6.36 -3.33 11.07
C TYR A 141 -6.42 -3.77 12.53
N PHE A 142 -7.55 -3.57 13.20
CA PHE A 142 -7.72 -3.96 14.60
C PHE A 142 -7.91 -5.47 14.73
N ALA A 143 -7.14 -6.10 15.63
CA ALA A 143 -7.09 -7.54 15.77
C ALA A 143 -8.47 -8.17 16.04
N GLU A 144 -9.30 -7.56 16.89
CA GLU A 144 -10.65 -8.06 17.18
C GLU A 144 -11.58 -8.03 15.97
N LEU A 145 -11.49 -6.98 15.13
CA LEU A 145 -12.26 -6.92 13.90
C LEU A 145 -11.74 -7.93 12.87
N ALA A 146 -10.42 -8.18 12.86
CA ALA A 146 -9.83 -9.20 12.00
C ALA A 146 -10.21 -10.62 12.46
N GLU A 147 -10.27 -10.89 13.77
CA GLU A 147 -10.77 -12.15 14.33
C GLU A 147 -12.26 -12.36 13.97
N GLU A 148 -13.09 -11.32 14.08
CA GLU A 148 -14.47 -11.36 13.65
C GLU A 148 -14.61 -11.62 12.14
N PHE A 149 -13.82 -10.91 11.31
CA PHE A 149 -13.76 -11.10 9.86
C PHE A 149 -13.39 -12.53 9.47
N LEU A 150 -12.50 -13.18 10.20
CA LEU A 150 -12.04 -14.54 9.96
C LEU A 150 -12.90 -15.60 10.68
N SER A 151 -13.86 -15.18 11.49
CA SER A 151 -14.68 -16.10 12.27
C SER A 151 -15.44 -17.10 11.40
N GLY A 152 -15.46 -18.36 11.84
CA GLY A 152 -16.13 -19.42 11.14
C GLY A 152 -15.48 -19.91 9.84
N VAL A 153 -14.31 -19.36 9.47
CA VAL A 153 -13.55 -19.88 8.32
C VAL A 153 -12.87 -21.18 8.71
N GLU A 154 -13.12 -22.24 7.92
CA GLU A 154 -12.64 -23.61 8.17
C GLU A 154 -11.40 -23.95 7.34
N SER A 155 -11.15 -23.23 6.25
CA SER A 155 -9.98 -23.43 5.38
C SER A 155 -9.54 -22.12 4.73
N ILE A 156 -8.23 -21.89 4.71
CA ILE A 156 -7.63 -20.71 4.06
C ILE A 156 -6.51 -21.17 3.12
N VAL A 157 -6.65 -20.80 1.86
CA VAL A 157 -5.64 -21.03 0.81
C VAL A 157 -4.87 -19.75 0.57
N PHE A 158 -3.54 -19.76 0.78
CA PHE A 158 -2.66 -18.60 0.63
C PHE A 158 -1.89 -18.63 -0.68
N ILE A 159 -1.91 -17.52 -1.41
CA ILE A 159 -1.12 -17.30 -2.64
C ILE A 159 -0.41 -15.94 -2.53
N GLY A 160 0.92 -15.95 -2.55
CA GLY A 160 1.76 -14.74 -2.51
C GLY A 160 1.86 -14.06 -1.16
N THR A 161 1.29 -14.65 -0.11
CA THR A 161 1.28 -14.10 1.24
C THR A 161 1.37 -15.20 2.29
N ARG A 162 1.24 -14.82 3.55
CA ARG A 162 1.35 -15.69 4.73
C ARG A 162 0.13 -15.53 5.65
N PRO A 163 -0.11 -16.45 6.60
CA PRO A 163 -1.18 -16.30 7.57
C PRO A 163 -1.10 -14.97 8.30
N PRO A 164 -2.25 -14.27 8.46
CA PRO A 164 -2.29 -12.95 9.06
C PRO A 164 -1.93 -12.96 10.54
N VAL A 165 -1.25 -11.90 10.95
CA VAL A 165 -0.88 -11.64 12.35
C VAL A 165 -1.39 -10.28 12.78
N SER A 166 -1.56 -10.08 14.09
CA SER A 166 -1.86 -8.76 14.67
C SER A 166 -0.77 -7.76 14.29
N PHE A 167 -1.16 -6.55 13.93
CA PHE A 167 -0.20 -5.50 13.59
C PHE A 167 0.66 -5.12 14.81
N PHE A 168 0.03 -4.97 15.97
CA PHE A 168 0.71 -4.80 17.26
C PHE A 168 0.33 -5.91 18.23
N ALA A 169 1.25 -6.22 19.15
CA ALA A 169 0.97 -7.10 20.26
C ALA A 169 0.26 -6.34 21.39
N TYR A 170 -0.93 -6.83 21.77
CA TYR A 170 -1.69 -6.29 22.88
C TYR A 170 -1.81 -7.30 24.01
N PRO A 171 -1.81 -6.87 25.30
CA PRO A 171 -2.04 -7.76 26.42
C PRO A 171 -3.35 -8.55 26.26
N GLY A 172 -3.27 -9.87 26.39
CA GLY A 172 -4.45 -10.75 26.30
C GLY A 172 -5.07 -10.92 24.91
N LYS A 173 -4.44 -10.41 23.84
CA LYS A 173 -4.86 -10.61 22.45
C LYS A 173 -3.98 -11.62 21.73
N LYS A 174 -4.56 -12.29 20.73
CA LYS A 174 -3.84 -13.25 19.89
C LYS A 174 -2.91 -12.54 18.92
N SER A 175 -1.71 -13.11 18.71
CA SER A 175 -0.78 -12.66 17.67
C SER A 175 -1.14 -13.25 16.30
N PHE A 176 -1.58 -14.51 16.25
CA PHE A 176 -2.04 -15.17 15.02
C PHE A 176 -3.55 -15.05 14.92
N LEU A 177 -4.03 -14.53 13.80
CA LEU A 177 -5.44 -14.18 13.60
C LEU A 177 -6.24 -15.29 12.89
N SER A 178 -5.56 -16.22 12.21
CA SER A 178 -6.23 -17.38 11.61
C SER A 178 -6.94 -18.20 12.68
N PRO A 179 -8.17 -18.70 12.41
CA PRO A 179 -8.85 -19.59 13.35
C PRO A 179 -8.02 -20.85 13.66
N GLU A 180 -7.95 -21.25 14.93
CA GLU A 180 -7.07 -22.35 15.40
C GLU A 180 -7.33 -23.69 14.70
N ASN A 181 -8.59 -23.96 14.36
CA ASN A 181 -9.01 -25.19 13.71
C ASN A 181 -9.10 -25.09 12.18
N ALA A 182 -8.75 -23.95 11.59
CA ALA A 182 -8.78 -23.78 10.15
C ALA A 182 -7.60 -24.53 9.50
N GLU A 183 -7.89 -25.21 8.40
CA GLU A 183 -6.87 -25.78 7.53
C GLU A 183 -6.13 -24.65 6.79
N LEU A 184 -4.81 -24.53 6.94
CA LEU A 184 -3.99 -23.50 6.32
C LEU A 184 -3.13 -24.08 5.21
N ILE A 185 -3.44 -23.79 3.95
CA ILE A 185 -2.75 -24.31 2.77
C ILE A 185 -1.95 -23.17 2.12
N LYS A 186 -0.62 -23.24 2.21
CA LYS A 186 0.30 -22.26 1.63
C LYS A 186 0.73 -22.74 0.24
N VAL A 187 -0.03 -22.39 -0.81
CA VAL A 187 0.20 -22.83 -2.18
C VAL A 187 1.42 -22.15 -2.79
N ALA A 188 1.51 -20.83 -2.64
CA ALA A 188 2.64 -20.06 -3.12
C ALA A 188 3.06 -19.00 -2.12
N SER A 189 4.35 -18.92 -1.83
CA SER A 189 4.97 -17.82 -1.11
C SER A 189 5.11 -16.59 -2.02
N ALA A 190 5.55 -15.45 -1.46
CA ALA A 190 5.84 -14.26 -2.24
C ALA A 190 6.93 -14.45 -3.32
N PHE A 191 7.80 -15.48 -3.18
CA PHE A 191 8.91 -15.78 -4.09
C PHE A 191 8.54 -16.76 -5.20
N GLN A 192 7.34 -17.35 -5.15
CA GLN A 192 6.89 -18.37 -6.10
C GLN A 192 5.90 -17.80 -7.11
N ASP A 193 5.69 -18.55 -8.20
CA ASP A 193 4.76 -18.20 -9.29
C ASP A 193 3.30 -18.40 -8.86
N GLY A 194 2.77 -17.46 -8.06
CA GLY A 194 1.36 -17.49 -7.65
C GLY A 194 0.39 -17.30 -8.82
N LYS A 195 0.83 -16.69 -9.93
CA LYS A 195 0.00 -16.56 -11.13
C LYS A 195 -0.22 -17.90 -11.83
N TYR A 196 0.84 -18.72 -11.89
CA TYR A 196 0.70 -20.10 -12.32
C TYR A 196 -0.31 -20.86 -11.44
N ALA A 197 -0.21 -20.72 -10.11
CA ALA A 197 -1.16 -21.37 -9.21
C ALA A 197 -2.61 -20.91 -9.41
N LEU A 198 -2.84 -19.60 -9.59
CA LEU A 198 -4.18 -19.06 -9.88
C LEU A 198 -4.73 -19.57 -11.19
N ASN A 199 -3.92 -19.63 -12.26
CA ASN A 199 -4.33 -20.17 -13.55
C ASN A 199 -4.69 -21.66 -13.44
N ALA A 200 -3.84 -22.47 -12.82
CA ALA A 200 -4.09 -23.89 -12.64
C ALA A 200 -5.38 -24.16 -11.84
N LEU A 201 -5.59 -23.44 -10.72
CA LEU A 201 -6.84 -23.55 -9.95
C LEU A 201 -8.05 -23.13 -10.80
N ASN A 202 -7.97 -22.05 -11.56
CA ASN A 202 -9.04 -21.58 -12.42
C ASN A 202 -9.41 -22.62 -13.50
N GLU A 203 -8.43 -23.28 -14.09
CA GLU A 203 -8.64 -24.38 -15.05
C GLU A 203 -9.31 -25.59 -14.38
N MET A 204 -8.86 -25.99 -13.17
CA MET A 204 -9.46 -27.10 -12.41
C MET A 204 -10.93 -26.82 -12.05
N PHE A 205 -11.29 -25.58 -11.76
CA PHE A 205 -12.67 -25.14 -11.56
C PHE A 205 -13.45 -24.92 -12.87
N LYS A 206 -12.85 -25.24 -14.05
CA LYS A 206 -13.41 -25.06 -15.39
C LYS A 206 -13.78 -23.60 -15.70
N GLY A 207 -13.05 -22.68 -15.14
CA GLY A 207 -13.16 -21.25 -15.33
C GLY A 207 -14.59 -20.71 -15.25
N SER A 208 -15.04 -20.25 -14.12
CA SER A 208 -16.33 -19.55 -14.09
C SER A 208 -16.33 -18.40 -15.09
N LYS A 209 -17.35 -18.30 -15.93
CA LYS A 209 -17.52 -17.16 -16.85
C LYS A 209 -18.03 -15.92 -16.12
N ILE A 210 -18.57 -16.10 -14.90
CA ILE A 210 -19.19 -15.05 -14.10
C ILE A 210 -18.30 -14.81 -12.88
N ASP A 211 -17.84 -13.60 -12.71
CA ASP A 211 -17.24 -13.13 -11.46
C ASP A 211 -18.29 -12.40 -10.62
N LYS A 212 -18.72 -13.05 -9.54
CA LYS A 212 -19.71 -12.50 -8.60
C LYS A 212 -19.13 -11.48 -7.63
N HIS A 213 -17.80 -11.32 -7.63
CA HIS A 213 -17.07 -10.40 -6.77
C HIS A 213 -16.73 -9.08 -7.47
N LEU A 214 -17.14 -8.90 -8.74
CA LEU A 214 -17.01 -7.63 -9.44
C LEU A 214 -17.78 -6.54 -8.71
N ILE A 215 -17.14 -5.40 -8.52
CA ILE A 215 -17.81 -4.21 -8.01
C ILE A 215 -18.82 -3.72 -9.07
N PRO A 216 -20.11 -3.68 -8.75
CA PRO A 216 -21.10 -3.20 -9.71
C PRO A 216 -20.97 -1.70 -9.94
N ASP A 217 -21.32 -1.26 -11.16
CA ASP A 217 -21.51 0.15 -11.43
C ASP A 217 -22.75 0.65 -10.68
N GLY A 218 -22.56 1.61 -9.79
CA GLY A 218 -23.59 2.16 -8.92
C GLY A 218 -23.58 3.68 -8.95
N LYS A 219 -24.75 4.30 -8.74
CA LYS A 219 -24.80 5.75 -8.53
C LYS A 219 -24.21 6.09 -7.16
N ILE A 220 -23.27 7.01 -7.17
CA ILE A 220 -22.73 7.62 -5.96
C ILE A 220 -23.36 9.03 -5.88
N ASP A 221 -24.06 9.29 -4.80
CA ASP A 221 -24.54 10.63 -4.50
C ASP A 221 -23.37 11.45 -3.96
N ILE A 222 -22.72 12.19 -4.85
CA ILE A 222 -21.58 13.02 -4.50
C ILE A 222 -22.10 14.29 -3.82
N PRO A 223 -21.66 14.56 -2.57
CA PRO A 223 -21.99 15.82 -1.91
C PRO A 223 -21.55 17.02 -2.75
N THR A 224 -22.41 18.03 -2.88
CA THR A 224 -22.14 19.23 -3.69
C THR A 224 -21.97 20.49 -2.85
N SER A 225 -22.34 20.44 -1.57
CA SER A 225 -22.27 21.58 -0.65
C SER A 225 -22.25 21.13 0.82
N GLY A 226 -21.81 22.04 1.68
CA GLY A 226 -21.80 21.88 3.12
C GLY A 226 -20.41 21.81 3.72
N GLU A 227 -20.32 21.66 5.05
CA GLU A 227 -19.05 21.51 5.76
C GLU A 227 -18.42 20.14 5.43
N LEU A 228 -17.10 20.13 5.28
CA LEU A 228 -16.34 18.89 5.21
C LEU A 228 -16.35 18.18 6.56
N ASN A 229 -16.71 16.91 6.56
CA ASN A 229 -16.75 16.07 7.75
C ASN A 229 -16.50 14.60 7.38
N PRO A 230 -16.18 13.72 8.36
CA PRO A 230 -15.93 12.31 8.10
C PRO A 230 -17.04 11.59 7.33
N GLU A 231 -18.30 11.97 7.50
CA GLU A 231 -19.46 11.29 6.90
C GLU A 231 -19.54 11.52 5.39
N ASN A 232 -19.14 12.70 4.91
CA ASN A 232 -19.22 13.04 3.48
C ASN A 232 -17.94 12.82 2.68
N LEU A 233 -16.78 12.69 3.35
CA LEU A 233 -15.48 12.49 2.69
C LEU A 233 -15.47 11.24 1.80
N GLY A 234 -16.01 10.11 2.26
CA GLY A 234 -15.98 8.86 1.50
C GLY A 234 -16.68 8.97 0.15
N ALA A 235 -17.91 9.50 0.13
CA ALA A 235 -18.67 9.68 -1.11
C ALA A 235 -18.04 10.74 -2.00
N LEU A 236 -17.53 11.84 -1.42
CA LEU A 236 -16.87 12.92 -2.14
C LEU A 236 -15.61 12.41 -2.88
N PHE A 237 -14.70 11.73 -2.19
CA PHE A 237 -13.51 11.16 -2.82
C PHE A 237 -13.85 10.13 -3.89
N THR A 238 -14.74 9.19 -3.56
CA THR A 238 -15.16 8.13 -4.50
C THR A 238 -15.65 8.71 -5.82
N GLY A 239 -16.45 9.79 -5.76
CA GLY A 239 -16.99 10.43 -6.94
C GLY A 239 -16.01 11.30 -7.72
N LEU A 240 -14.98 11.84 -7.06
CA LEU A 240 -14.01 12.75 -7.67
C LEU A 240 -12.74 12.05 -8.19
N LEU A 241 -12.40 10.85 -7.68
CA LEU A 241 -11.21 10.14 -8.10
C LEU A 241 -11.26 9.84 -9.61
N PRO A 242 -10.24 10.28 -10.38
CA PRO A 242 -10.19 10.01 -11.81
C PRO A 242 -10.01 8.52 -12.13
N GLU A 243 -10.47 8.12 -13.29
CA GLU A 243 -10.14 6.81 -13.84
C GLU A 243 -8.63 6.67 -14.05
N GLU A 244 -8.11 5.46 -13.81
CA GLU A 244 -6.68 5.13 -13.90
C GLU A 244 -5.78 5.96 -12.95
N ALA A 245 -6.35 6.63 -11.94
CA ALA A 245 -5.56 7.31 -10.92
C ALA A 245 -4.62 6.33 -10.17
N ILE A 246 -3.52 6.87 -9.66
CA ILE A 246 -2.67 6.21 -8.67
C ILE A 246 -2.85 6.94 -7.35
N VAL A 247 -3.40 6.25 -6.36
CA VAL A 247 -3.62 6.82 -5.02
C VAL A 247 -2.55 6.29 -4.08
N SER A 248 -1.74 7.18 -3.52
CA SER A 248 -0.81 6.88 -2.42
C SER A 248 -1.50 7.21 -1.09
N ASP A 249 -1.84 6.19 -0.30
CA ASP A 249 -2.66 6.33 0.90
C ASP A 249 -1.85 6.16 2.19
N GLU A 250 -1.69 7.27 2.87
CA GLU A 250 -1.21 7.38 4.25
C GLU A 250 -2.13 8.30 5.08
N ALA A 251 -3.43 8.30 4.78
CA ALA A 251 -4.40 9.12 5.50
C ALA A 251 -4.63 8.68 6.96
N ALA A 252 -4.05 7.57 7.38
CA ALA A 252 -4.13 7.04 8.75
C ALA A 252 -5.59 6.95 9.26
N THR A 253 -5.91 7.59 10.40
CA THR A 253 -7.27 7.58 10.97
C THR A 253 -8.30 8.22 10.06
N SER A 254 -7.94 9.26 9.31
CA SER A 254 -8.84 9.90 8.34
C SER A 254 -9.14 8.98 7.16
N GLY A 255 -8.23 8.07 6.83
CA GLY A 255 -8.40 7.03 5.81
C GLY A 255 -9.55 6.07 6.11
N PHE A 256 -9.93 5.86 7.37
CA PHE A 256 -11.07 5.02 7.72
C PHE A 256 -12.39 5.50 7.13
N PHE A 257 -12.51 6.79 6.81
CA PHE A 257 -13.68 7.38 6.18
C PHE A 257 -13.62 7.36 4.64
N VAL A 258 -12.44 7.24 4.05
CA VAL A 258 -12.22 7.31 2.59
C VAL A 258 -12.01 5.93 1.98
N THR A 259 -11.08 5.16 2.51
CA THR A 259 -10.59 3.90 1.92
C THR A 259 -11.68 2.85 1.68
N PRO A 260 -12.66 2.65 2.59
CA PRO A 260 -13.75 1.69 2.36
C PRO A 260 -14.70 2.09 1.23
N HIS A 261 -14.88 3.38 0.99
CA HIS A 261 -15.76 3.88 -0.07
C HIS A 261 -15.08 3.85 -1.45
N ALA A 262 -13.76 3.96 -1.50
CA ALA A 262 -13.00 4.00 -2.75
C ALA A 262 -13.10 2.73 -3.62
N TRP A 263 -13.70 1.65 -3.11
CA TRP A 263 -14.06 0.48 -3.90
C TRP A 263 -15.08 0.79 -5.00
N ASN A 264 -15.93 1.78 -4.81
CA ASN A 264 -16.95 2.18 -5.76
C ASN A 264 -16.47 3.32 -6.70
N ALA A 265 -15.20 3.72 -6.61
CA ALA A 265 -14.60 4.66 -7.54
C ALA A 265 -14.42 4.04 -8.94
N LYS A 266 -14.06 4.84 -9.93
CA LYS A 266 -13.60 4.33 -11.23
C LYS A 266 -12.36 3.45 -11.03
N PRO A 267 -12.02 2.56 -11.99
CA PRO A 267 -10.84 1.70 -11.89
C PRO A 267 -9.56 2.51 -11.65
N LEU A 268 -8.79 2.13 -10.63
CA LEU A 268 -7.58 2.82 -10.20
C LEU A 268 -6.63 1.88 -9.45
N ASP A 269 -5.40 2.34 -9.22
CA ASP A 269 -4.42 1.66 -8.37
C ASP A 269 -4.32 2.33 -7.00
N TRP A 270 -4.38 1.53 -5.93
CA TRP A 270 -4.28 1.98 -4.54
C TRP A 270 -3.01 1.44 -3.91
N LEU A 271 -2.14 2.34 -3.48
CA LEU A 271 -0.87 2.04 -2.83
C LEU A 271 -1.02 2.33 -1.34
N ALA A 272 -1.00 1.29 -0.51
CA ALA A 272 -1.17 1.45 0.93
C ALA A 272 0.18 1.57 1.67
N LEU A 273 0.11 1.92 2.94
CA LEU A 273 1.24 2.12 3.84
C LEU A 273 1.90 0.77 4.21
N THR A 274 2.76 0.24 3.35
CA THR A 274 3.45 -1.04 3.59
C THR A 274 4.39 -0.98 4.79
N GLY A 275 4.36 -2.02 5.61
CA GLY A 275 5.21 -2.14 6.80
C GLY A 275 4.91 -1.10 7.89
N GLY A 276 3.88 -0.29 7.77
CA GLY A 276 3.59 0.80 8.69
C GLY A 276 4.65 1.92 8.65
N SER A 277 5.33 2.09 7.53
CA SER A 277 6.43 3.07 7.36
C SER A 277 5.89 4.48 7.18
N ILE A 278 5.59 5.14 8.30
CA ILE A 278 5.06 6.52 8.32
C ILE A 278 6.00 7.48 7.59
N GLY A 279 5.43 8.34 6.75
CA GLY A 279 6.14 9.26 5.87
C GLY A 279 6.39 8.69 4.47
N GLN A 280 5.91 7.49 4.16
CA GLN A 280 6.02 6.86 2.84
C GLN A 280 5.17 7.58 1.78
N GLY A 281 4.02 8.14 2.15
CA GLY A 281 2.98 8.58 1.21
C GLY A 281 3.45 9.62 0.19
N LEU A 282 4.07 10.71 0.64
CA LEU A 282 4.56 11.79 -0.23
C LEU A 282 5.68 11.33 -1.20
N PRO A 283 6.76 10.67 -0.74
CA PRO A 283 7.80 10.19 -1.66
C PRO A 283 7.29 9.07 -2.58
N LEU A 284 6.34 8.23 -2.14
CA LEU A 284 5.72 7.21 -2.98
C LEU A 284 4.90 7.84 -4.11
N ALA A 285 4.10 8.88 -3.80
CA ALA A 285 3.38 9.65 -4.81
C ALA A 285 4.33 10.31 -5.81
N THR A 286 5.45 10.88 -5.33
CA THR A 286 6.51 11.44 -6.17
C THR A 286 7.07 10.38 -7.13
N GLY A 287 7.42 9.21 -6.61
CA GLY A 287 7.92 8.09 -7.42
C GLY A 287 6.88 7.57 -8.42
N ALA A 288 5.60 7.52 -8.04
CA ALA A 288 4.51 7.12 -8.92
C ALA A 288 4.34 8.08 -10.10
N ALA A 289 4.41 9.40 -9.86
CA ALA A 289 4.32 10.41 -10.90
C ALA A 289 5.51 10.35 -11.89
N ILE A 290 6.72 10.06 -11.40
CA ILE A 290 7.89 9.86 -12.26
C ILE A 290 7.73 8.59 -13.11
N ALA A 291 7.22 7.50 -12.50
CA ALA A 291 7.08 6.21 -13.19
C ALA A 291 5.89 6.15 -14.16
N SER A 292 4.88 7.00 -13.97
CA SER A 292 3.63 7.00 -14.74
C SER A 292 3.17 8.43 -15.02
N PRO A 293 3.91 9.20 -15.84
CA PRO A 293 3.67 10.63 -16.03
C PRO A 293 2.31 10.95 -16.69
N ASP A 294 1.72 9.99 -17.39
CA ASP A 294 0.42 10.15 -18.07
C ASP A 294 -0.79 9.82 -17.19
N ARG A 295 -0.56 9.45 -15.91
CA ARG A 295 -1.63 9.07 -14.98
C ARG A 295 -1.79 10.11 -13.87
N PRO A 296 -3.03 10.45 -13.45
CA PRO A 296 -3.25 11.26 -12.27
C PRO A 296 -2.70 10.60 -11.02
N VAL A 297 -1.91 11.32 -10.22
CA VAL A 297 -1.40 10.83 -8.94
C VAL A 297 -2.00 11.66 -7.80
N ILE A 298 -2.60 10.98 -6.83
CA ILE A 298 -3.21 11.59 -5.66
C ILE A 298 -2.53 11.02 -4.41
N CYS A 299 -2.03 11.90 -3.55
CA CYS A 299 -1.48 11.54 -2.25
C CYS A 299 -2.50 11.89 -1.16
N LEU A 300 -2.94 10.90 -0.40
CA LEU A 300 -3.77 11.07 0.79
C LEU A 300 -2.89 10.92 2.02
N HIS A 301 -2.78 11.95 2.84
CA HIS A 301 -1.84 11.94 3.96
C HIS A 301 -2.42 12.55 5.22
N GLY A 302 -2.18 11.94 6.37
CA GLY A 302 -2.42 12.56 7.66
C GLY A 302 -1.37 13.62 7.98
N ASP A 303 -1.74 14.69 8.68
CA ASP A 303 -0.86 15.80 9.03
C ASP A 303 0.39 15.37 9.80
N GLY A 304 0.25 14.52 10.82
CA GLY A 304 1.39 14.05 11.60
C GLY A 304 2.40 13.23 10.79
N GLY A 305 1.91 12.34 9.90
CA GLY A 305 2.75 11.52 9.03
C GLY A 305 3.45 12.34 7.96
N ALA A 306 2.79 13.37 7.40
CA ALA A 306 3.34 14.20 6.34
C ALA A 306 4.62 14.94 6.75
N MET A 307 4.75 15.30 8.03
CA MET A 307 5.94 15.99 8.56
C MET A 307 7.22 15.16 8.49
N TYR A 308 7.14 13.85 8.33
CA TYR A 308 8.36 13.01 8.19
C TYR A 308 9.09 13.25 6.87
N THR A 309 8.37 13.55 5.79
CA THR A 309 8.93 13.61 4.42
C THR A 309 8.36 14.78 3.59
N ILE A 310 7.93 15.84 4.23
CA ILE A 310 7.29 17.01 3.58
C ILE A 310 8.16 17.63 2.50
N GLN A 311 9.49 17.50 2.59
CA GLN A 311 10.44 17.95 1.56
C GLN A 311 10.24 17.28 0.19
N SER A 312 9.46 16.20 0.10
CA SER A 312 9.05 15.60 -1.17
C SER A 312 8.28 16.58 -2.06
N LEU A 313 7.58 17.55 -1.46
CA LEU A 313 6.89 18.61 -2.19
C LEU A 313 7.86 19.46 -3.01
N TRP A 314 9.04 19.75 -2.45
CA TRP A 314 10.07 20.48 -3.19
C TRP A 314 10.56 19.69 -4.42
N THR A 315 10.73 18.38 -4.29
CA THR A 315 11.09 17.52 -5.44
C THR A 315 9.96 17.50 -6.47
N GLN A 316 8.71 17.40 -6.06
CA GLN A 316 7.56 17.45 -6.96
C GLN A 316 7.52 18.78 -7.73
N ALA A 317 7.75 19.91 -7.05
CA ALA A 317 7.80 21.23 -7.67
C ALA A 317 8.96 21.36 -8.66
N ARG A 318 10.17 20.93 -8.25
CA ARG A 318 11.37 20.98 -9.09
C ARG A 318 11.23 20.20 -10.39
N GLU A 319 10.61 19.02 -10.31
CA GLU A 319 10.42 18.13 -11.46
C GLU A 319 9.08 18.37 -12.18
N SER A 320 8.29 19.36 -11.75
CA SER A 320 6.95 19.68 -12.31
C SER A 320 6.02 18.46 -12.39
N LEU A 321 6.00 17.65 -11.31
CA LEU A 321 5.22 16.41 -11.28
C LEU A 321 3.75 16.69 -10.99
N ASN A 322 2.86 16.09 -11.77
CA ASN A 322 1.41 16.17 -11.54
C ASN A 322 0.99 15.30 -10.35
N VAL A 323 1.07 15.86 -9.15
CA VAL A 323 0.64 15.21 -7.90
C VAL A 323 -0.33 16.14 -7.16
N THR A 324 -1.54 15.67 -6.92
CA THR A 324 -2.48 16.34 -6.02
C THR A 324 -2.31 15.78 -4.61
N ASN A 325 -1.65 16.55 -3.74
CA ASN A 325 -1.42 16.18 -2.36
C ASN A 325 -2.58 16.66 -1.48
N ILE A 326 -3.14 15.77 -0.67
CA ILE A 326 -4.26 16.06 0.24
C ILE A 326 -3.80 15.76 1.66
N ILE A 327 -3.79 16.79 2.49
CA ILE A 327 -3.46 16.68 3.91
C ILE A 327 -4.74 16.73 4.74
N PHE A 328 -5.04 15.65 5.44
CA PHE A 328 -6.09 15.62 6.45
C PHE A 328 -5.55 16.19 7.76
N SER A 329 -5.92 17.42 8.05
CA SER A 329 -5.46 18.18 9.21
C SER A 329 -6.43 18.03 10.38
N ASN A 330 -6.24 16.97 11.18
CA ASN A 330 -6.96 16.79 12.44
C ASN A 330 -6.18 17.32 13.65
N ARG A 331 -5.01 17.92 13.41
CA ARG A 331 -4.11 18.55 14.39
C ARG A 331 -3.68 17.60 15.50
N ALA A 332 -3.59 16.31 15.21
CA ALA A 332 -3.26 15.31 16.22
C ALA A 332 -2.64 14.04 15.62
N TYR A 333 -1.80 13.39 16.41
CA TYR A 333 -1.47 11.97 16.22
C TYR A 333 -2.64 11.11 16.72
N ALA A 334 -3.79 11.18 16.01
CA ALA A 334 -5.04 10.58 16.47
C ALA A 334 -4.93 9.07 16.67
N ILE A 335 -4.19 8.34 15.82
CA ILE A 335 -3.98 6.90 15.98
C ILE A 335 -3.28 6.57 17.30
N LEU A 336 -2.34 7.41 17.75
CA LEU A 336 -1.65 7.19 19.03
C LEU A 336 -2.59 7.39 20.22
N LYS A 337 -3.57 8.30 20.13
CA LYS A 337 -4.60 8.45 21.17
C LYS A 337 -5.48 7.20 21.24
N VAL A 338 -5.87 6.64 20.08
CA VAL A 338 -6.63 5.39 20.00
C VAL A 338 -5.83 4.25 20.62
N GLU A 339 -4.55 4.11 20.29
CA GLU A 339 -3.70 3.04 20.82
C GLU A 339 -3.45 3.19 22.33
N LEU A 340 -3.31 4.41 22.84
CA LEU A 340 -3.16 4.68 24.27
C LEU A 340 -4.40 4.23 25.05
N ASP A 341 -5.59 4.49 24.52
CA ASP A 341 -6.87 4.02 25.08
C ASP A 341 -6.93 2.49 25.10
N ARG A 342 -6.57 1.87 24.00
CA ARG A 342 -6.60 0.40 23.82
C ARG A 342 -5.71 -0.36 24.79
N VAL A 343 -4.59 0.23 25.23
CA VAL A 343 -3.71 -0.36 26.26
C VAL A 343 -4.10 0.04 27.68
N GLY A 344 -5.21 0.77 27.85
CA GLY A 344 -5.72 1.19 29.15
C GLY A 344 -4.90 2.28 29.84
N ALA A 345 -4.13 3.06 29.07
CA ALA A 345 -3.26 4.12 29.58
C ALA A 345 -3.89 5.52 29.51
N LEU A 346 -5.18 5.62 29.27
CA LEU A 346 -5.92 6.89 29.34
C LEU A 346 -5.83 7.49 30.77
N GLY A 347 -5.65 8.81 30.84
CA GLY A 347 -5.55 9.51 32.13
C GLY A 347 -4.13 9.68 32.66
N THR A 348 -3.11 9.46 31.82
CA THR A 348 -1.68 9.63 32.18
C THR A 348 -1.26 11.09 32.41
N GLY A 349 -2.19 12.06 32.33
CA GLY A 349 -1.99 13.48 32.63
C GLY A 349 -1.78 14.35 31.37
N ASP A 350 -1.95 15.66 31.57
CA ASP A 350 -1.98 16.66 30.48
C ASP A 350 -0.69 16.70 29.65
N ARG A 351 0.46 16.47 30.27
CA ARG A 351 1.75 16.47 29.57
C ARG A 351 1.86 15.33 28.58
N ALA A 352 1.42 14.14 28.94
CA ALA A 352 1.42 13.00 28.02
C ALA A 352 0.42 13.21 26.88
N THR A 353 -0.76 13.73 27.20
CA THR A 353 -1.81 14.02 26.21
C THR A 353 -1.37 15.10 25.22
N SER A 354 -0.67 16.14 25.68
CA SER A 354 -0.18 17.23 24.82
C SER A 354 0.86 16.76 23.78
N MET A 355 1.54 15.64 24.02
CA MET A 355 2.50 15.07 23.03
C MET A 355 1.80 14.55 21.78
N PHE A 356 0.50 14.33 21.82
CA PHE A 356 -0.29 13.87 20.66
C PHE A 356 -1.00 15.03 19.93
N SER A 357 -0.81 16.27 20.40
CA SER A 357 -1.38 17.45 19.77
C SER A 357 -0.41 18.07 18.78
N LEU A 358 -0.94 18.55 17.63
CA LEU A 358 -0.23 19.27 16.58
C LEU A 358 -0.78 20.70 16.41
N ASP A 359 -1.43 21.24 17.46
CA ASP A 359 -2.07 22.55 17.46
C ASP A 359 -1.25 23.66 18.16
N ASN A 360 -0.13 23.33 18.77
CA ASN A 360 0.72 24.30 19.49
C ASN A 360 2.23 24.11 19.21
N PRO A 361 2.81 24.81 18.22
CA PRO A 361 2.12 25.68 17.26
C PRO A 361 1.36 24.89 16.20
N GLU A 362 0.29 25.47 15.67
CA GLU A 362 -0.44 24.92 14.52
C GLU A 362 0.44 24.96 13.27
N ILE A 363 0.40 23.88 12.48
CA ILE A 363 1.13 23.78 11.21
C ILE A 363 0.32 24.53 10.14
N ASN A 364 0.91 25.56 9.54
CA ASN A 364 0.31 26.23 8.40
C ASN A 364 0.73 25.49 7.12
N TRP A 365 -0.09 24.54 6.67
CA TRP A 365 0.19 23.70 5.51
C TRP A 365 0.27 24.47 4.21
N VAL A 366 -0.55 25.52 4.06
CA VAL A 366 -0.53 26.40 2.85
C VAL A 366 0.81 27.10 2.75
N SER A 367 1.24 27.83 3.79
CA SER A 367 2.52 28.55 3.77
C SER A 367 3.71 27.59 3.63
N LEU A 368 3.64 26.41 4.24
CA LEU A 368 4.70 25.40 4.16
C LEU A 368 4.84 24.88 2.71
N ALA A 369 3.76 24.54 2.06
CA ALA A 369 3.76 24.06 0.67
C ALA A 369 4.23 25.14 -0.29
N GLU A 370 3.71 26.38 -0.15
CA GLU A 370 4.11 27.52 -0.98
C GLU A 370 5.60 27.83 -0.86
N SER A 371 6.18 27.70 0.35
CA SER A 371 7.63 27.88 0.57
C SER A 371 8.48 26.83 -0.15
N LEU A 372 7.89 25.65 -0.46
CA LEU A 372 8.50 24.57 -1.22
C LEU A 372 8.16 24.62 -2.73
N GLY A 373 7.48 25.70 -3.17
CA GLY A 373 7.12 25.91 -4.58
C GLY A 373 5.85 25.20 -5.03
N VAL A 374 5.03 24.70 -4.11
CA VAL A 374 3.77 24.01 -4.41
C VAL A 374 2.58 24.91 -4.10
N PRO A 375 1.73 25.25 -5.09
CA PRO A 375 0.48 25.98 -4.86
C PRO A 375 -0.41 25.20 -3.87
N ALA A 376 -1.01 25.90 -2.90
CA ALA A 376 -1.76 25.24 -1.86
C ALA A 376 -3.05 25.99 -1.49
N LYS A 377 -4.04 25.25 -0.99
CA LYS A 377 -5.31 25.79 -0.48
C LYS A 377 -5.76 25.01 0.75
N GLN A 378 -6.27 25.73 1.74
CA GLN A 378 -7.04 25.15 2.83
C GLN A 378 -8.51 25.11 2.43
N THR A 379 -9.22 24.05 2.79
CA THR A 379 -10.64 23.84 2.48
C THR A 379 -11.40 23.44 3.74
N LEU A 380 -12.57 24.03 3.93
CA LEU A 380 -13.48 23.78 5.04
C LEU A 380 -14.84 23.26 4.56
N THR A 381 -15.15 23.50 3.27
CA THR A 381 -16.43 23.10 2.69
C THR A 381 -16.25 22.19 1.49
N VAL A 382 -17.30 21.45 1.18
CA VAL A 382 -17.36 20.54 0.04
C VAL A 382 -17.12 21.30 -1.28
N GLU A 383 -17.69 22.49 -1.43
CA GLU A 383 -17.53 23.33 -2.62
C GLU A 383 -16.08 23.77 -2.82
N GLU A 384 -15.42 24.22 -1.74
CA GLU A 384 -14.02 24.62 -1.76
C GLU A 384 -13.12 23.45 -2.13
N PHE A 385 -13.35 22.28 -1.52
CA PHE A 385 -12.60 21.07 -1.82
C PHE A 385 -12.81 20.63 -3.27
N HIS A 386 -14.06 20.55 -3.73
CA HIS A 386 -14.38 20.15 -5.11
C HIS A 386 -13.65 21.05 -6.12
N LYS A 387 -13.68 22.37 -5.89
CA LYS A 387 -12.96 23.31 -6.75
C LYS A 387 -11.44 23.10 -6.68
N ALA A 388 -10.86 23.01 -5.47
CA ALA A 388 -9.42 22.85 -5.29
C ALA A 388 -8.92 21.53 -5.88
N PHE A 389 -9.69 20.44 -5.72
CA PHE A 389 -9.36 19.13 -6.28
C PHE A 389 -9.41 19.14 -7.81
N SER A 390 -10.46 19.72 -8.41
CA SER A 390 -10.58 19.85 -9.87
C SER A 390 -9.46 20.71 -10.46
N ASP A 391 -9.12 21.83 -9.80
CA ASP A 391 -8.01 22.69 -10.19
C ASP A 391 -6.69 21.92 -10.12
N GLY A 392 -6.45 21.16 -9.04
CA GLY A 392 -5.24 20.37 -8.81
C GLY A 392 -5.04 19.25 -9.84
N ILE A 393 -6.09 18.48 -10.15
CA ILE A 393 -6.03 17.39 -11.15
C ILE A 393 -5.78 17.97 -12.57
N SER A 394 -6.25 19.19 -12.84
CA SER A 394 -6.13 19.83 -14.16
C SER A 394 -4.88 20.68 -14.32
N SER A 395 -4.11 20.88 -13.25
CA SER A 395 -2.91 21.72 -13.28
C SER A 395 -1.71 20.98 -13.87
N GLU A 396 -0.80 21.74 -14.47
CA GLU A 396 0.55 21.26 -14.80
C GLU A 396 1.43 21.48 -13.56
N GLY A 397 1.82 20.39 -12.88
CA GLY A 397 2.65 20.42 -11.68
C GLY A 397 1.89 20.07 -10.39
N PRO A 398 2.59 20.09 -9.25
CA PRO A 398 2.01 19.64 -7.98
C PRO A 398 1.06 20.68 -7.37
N SER A 399 0.11 20.20 -6.58
CA SER A 399 -0.75 21.02 -5.73
C SER A 399 -0.90 20.41 -4.35
N LEU A 400 -1.24 21.23 -3.34
CA LEU A 400 -1.59 20.75 -2.00
C LEU A 400 -2.94 21.30 -1.59
N ILE A 401 -3.77 20.42 -1.03
CA ILE A 401 -5.08 20.75 -0.46
C ILE A 401 -5.10 20.31 1.00
N GLU A 402 -5.25 21.27 1.90
CA GLU A 402 -5.48 20.97 3.32
C GLU A 402 -6.98 20.82 3.55
N ILE A 403 -7.39 19.70 4.12
CA ILE A 403 -8.74 19.47 4.65
C ILE A 403 -8.67 19.55 6.17
N VAL A 404 -9.37 20.51 6.76
CA VAL A 404 -9.48 20.63 8.22
C VAL A 404 -10.68 19.83 8.70
N ILE A 405 -10.46 18.83 9.60
CA ILE A 405 -11.48 17.91 10.12
C ILE A 405 -11.36 17.67 11.62
#